data_b5a7f8e58e3a7470bf24cc8033e8dec0
#
_entry.id   b5a7f8e58e3a7470bf24cc8033e8dec0
#
_cell.length_a   1.000
_cell.length_b   1.000
_cell.length_c   1.000
_cell.angle_alpha   90.00
_cell.angle_beta   90.00
_cell.angle_gamma   90.00
#
_symmetry.space_group_name_H-M   'P 1'
#
loop_
_entity.id
_entity.type
_entity.pdbx_description
1 polymer ?
#
loop_
_entity_poly.entity_id
_entity_poly.type
_entity_poly.pdbx_seq_one_letter_code
_entity_poly.pdbx_strand_id
1 'polypeptide(L)'
;MSLLAADTNGFATLLQFIQDGGFPMVLIICCSFTSVTIVILKGLQLRNRILFPTKIEEEIRNIERYATKGDITPLQRVLEEDGSVAAQLGIIAISGKHETRDENNEACETAAREIMHRLETGVPLLEVIVTIAPLIGLLGTIMGLVHVFSGLGAGEVDPNVVAKGIALALNVTIGGLLVAIPTVIAHGYFSRRLDAISVRMEIILRRAIHDFHRHFEVRRSPMESGSLSRLR
;
A
#
# COMPACT_ATOMS: atom_id res chain seq x y z
N MET A 1 -24.41 29.53 -20.28
CA MET A 1 -24.98 29.80 -18.95
C MET A 1 -25.83 28.64 -18.39
N SER A 2 -26.00 27.52 -19.09
CA SER A 2 -26.82 26.37 -18.66
C SER A 2 -26.08 25.25 -17.94
N LEU A 3 -24.76 25.20 -17.99
CA LEU A 3 -23.95 24.16 -17.33
C LEU A 3 -23.75 24.40 -15.82
N LEU A 4 -23.78 25.64 -15.36
CA LEU A 4 -23.63 25.98 -13.94
C LEU A 4 -24.93 25.80 -13.11
N ALA A 5 -26.09 25.74 -13.77
CA ALA A 5 -27.37 25.51 -13.08
C ALA A 5 -27.64 24.03 -12.80
N ALA A 6 -26.97 23.11 -13.51
CA ALA A 6 -27.07 21.66 -13.27
C ALA A 6 -26.30 21.23 -12.00
N ASP A 7 -25.19 21.90 -11.68
CA ASP A 7 -24.34 21.55 -10.53
C ASP A 7 -24.97 21.88 -9.17
N THR A 8 -25.77 22.96 -9.08
CA THR A 8 -26.42 23.34 -7.81
C THR A 8 -27.52 22.36 -7.40
N ASN A 9 -28.24 21.78 -8.37
CA ASN A 9 -29.26 20.76 -8.12
C ASN A 9 -28.63 19.43 -7.70
N GLY A 10 -27.50 19.04 -8.30
CA GLY A 10 -26.77 17.83 -7.96
C GLY A 10 -26.22 17.86 -6.53
N PHE A 11 -25.64 18.98 -6.13
CA PHE A 11 -25.11 19.15 -4.78
C PHE A 11 -26.21 19.19 -3.71
N ALA A 12 -27.32 19.88 -3.98
CA ALA A 12 -28.47 19.90 -3.08
C ALA A 12 -29.08 18.51 -2.92
N THR A 13 -29.19 17.72 -4.01
CA THR A 13 -29.69 16.34 -3.97
C THR A 13 -28.74 15.43 -3.17
N LEU A 14 -27.42 15.59 -3.30
CA LEU A 14 -26.44 14.87 -2.51
C LEU A 14 -26.54 15.20 -1.02
N LEU A 15 -26.68 16.49 -0.67
CA LEU A 15 -26.86 16.89 0.73
C LEU A 15 -28.14 16.32 1.33
N GLN A 16 -29.23 16.33 0.55
CA GLN A 16 -30.51 15.75 0.96
C GLN A 16 -30.40 14.24 1.16
N PHE A 17 -29.70 13.54 0.25
CA PHE A 17 -29.43 12.10 0.35
C PHE A 17 -28.62 11.77 1.63
N ILE A 18 -27.66 12.63 2.00
CA ILE A 18 -26.87 12.49 3.23
C ILE A 18 -27.73 12.72 4.49
N GLN A 19 -28.55 13.77 4.48
CA GLN A 19 -29.42 14.10 5.61
C GLN A 19 -30.49 13.03 5.85
N ASP A 20 -31.06 12.51 4.78
CA ASP A 20 -32.09 11.47 4.83
C ASP A 20 -31.55 10.10 5.30
N GLY A 21 -30.26 9.81 5.10
CA GLY A 21 -29.63 8.54 5.48
C GLY A 21 -29.25 8.39 6.95
N GLY A 22 -29.36 9.44 7.76
CA GLY A 22 -29.10 9.43 9.21
C GLY A 22 -27.67 9.02 9.61
N PHE A 23 -27.49 8.54 10.84
CA PHE A 23 -26.19 8.15 11.40
C PHE A 23 -25.39 7.14 10.56
N PRO A 24 -25.99 6.06 10.01
CA PRO A 24 -25.25 5.12 9.16
C PRO A 24 -24.62 5.77 7.94
N MET A 25 -25.29 6.77 7.34
CA MET A 25 -24.80 7.48 6.18
C MET A 25 -23.54 8.29 6.49
N VAL A 26 -23.45 8.90 7.66
CA VAL A 26 -22.25 9.63 8.12
C VAL A 26 -21.05 8.67 8.19
N LEU A 27 -21.24 7.46 8.72
CA LEU A 27 -20.17 6.45 8.78
C LEU A 27 -19.72 6.02 7.38
N ILE A 28 -20.65 5.84 6.43
CA ILE A 28 -20.32 5.50 5.03
C ILE A 28 -19.50 6.62 4.39
N ILE A 29 -19.82 7.88 4.65
CA ILE A 29 -19.06 9.04 4.15
C ILE A 29 -17.65 9.06 4.74
N CYS A 30 -17.49 8.79 6.04
CA CYS A 30 -16.17 8.66 6.67
C CYS A 30 -15.35 7.53 6.03
N CYS A 31 -15.97 6.38 5.79
CA CYS A 31 -15.33 5.26 5.07
C CYS A 31 -14.92 5.66 3.64
N SER A 32 -15.79 6.37 2.92
CA SER A 32 -15.52 6.87 1.58
C SER A 32 -14.30 7.80 1.55
N PHE A 33 -14.29 8.81 2.42
CA PHE A 33 -13.19 9.76 2.51
C PHE A 33 -11.87 9.07 2.85
N THR A 34 -11.89 8.16 3.83
CA THR A 34 -10.72 7.38 4.25
C THR A 34 -10.21 6.52 3.10
N SER A 35 -11.10 5.81 2.41
CA SER A 35 -10.76 4.97 1.26
C SER A 35 -10.09 5.77 0.15
N VAL A 36 -10.72 6.88 -0.27
CA VAL A 36 -10.17 7.75 -1.32
C VAL A 36 -8.81 8.31 -0.93
N THR A 37 -8.64 8.74 0.31
CA THR A 37 -7.36 9.25 0.82
C THR A 37 -6.26 8.18 0.70
N ILE A 38 -6.53 6.95 1.17
CA ILE A 38 -5.57 5.85 1.08
C ILE A 38 -5.26 5.52 -0.39
N VAL A 39 -6.27 5.47 -1.25
CA VAL A 39 -6.10 5.17 -2.68
C VAL A 39 -5.18 6.19 -3.35
N ILE A 40 -5.36 7.47 -3.07
CA ILE A 40 -4.51 8.54 -3.63
C ILE A 40 -3.08 8.42 -3.09
N LEU A 41 -2.91 8.31 -1.77
CA LEU A 41 -1.59 8.21 -1.14
C LEU A 41 -0.81 6.98 -1.65
N LYS A 42 -1.47 5.81 -1.70
CA LYS A 42 -0.83 4.57 -2.17
C LYS A 42 -0.58 4.60 -3.68
N GLY A 43 -1.47 5.20 -4.45
CA GLY A 43 -1.26 5.41 -5.88
C GLY A 43 -0.02 6.23 -6.20
N LEU A 44 0.29 7.23 -5.37
CA LEU A 44 1.51 8.03 -5.51
C LEU A 44 2.75 7.28 -4.96
N GLN A 45 2.62 6.66 -3.76
CA GLN A 45 3.74 5.99 -3.08
C GLN A 45 4.24 4.76 -3.84
N LEU A 46 3.35 3.91 -4.39
CA LEU A 46 3.71 2.66 -5.05
C LEU A 46 4.10 2.83 -6.54
N ARG A 47 4.48 4.03 -6.96
CA ARG A 47 4.99 4.23 -8.33
C ARG A 47 6.38 3.61 -8.48
N ASN A 48 6.54 2.75 -9.49
CA ASN A 48 7.81 2.08 -9.77
C ASN A 48 9.01 3.02 -9.91
N ARG A 49 8.81 4.20 -10.49
CA ARG A 49 9.90 5.16 -10.70
C ARG A 49 10.47 5.71 -9.40
N ILE A 50 9.68 5.68 -8.31
CA ILE A 50 10.09 6.17 -6.98
C ILE A 50 10.76 5.04 -6.21
N LEU A 51 10.21 3.82 -6.29
CA LEU A 51 10.72 2.68 -5.52
C LEU A 51 11.98 2.05 -6.15
N PHE A 52 11.98 1.95 -7.48
CA PHE A 52 13.04 1.27 -8.25
C PHE A 52 13.45 2.13 -9.46
N PRO A 53 14.24 3.21 -9.25
CA PRO A 53 14.81 3.96 -10.35
C PRO A 53 15.73 3.07 -11.19
N THR A 54 15.56 3.09 -12.51
CA THR A 54 16.35 2.26 -13.43
C THR A 54 17.86 2.50 -13.31
N LYS A 55 18.26 3.74 -13.00
CA LYS A 55 19.66 4.10 -12.77
C LYS A 55 20.25 3.32 -11.58
N ILE A 56 19.53 3.27 -10.48
CA ILE A 56 19.97 2.57 -9.25
C ILE A 56 20.04 1.06 -9.48
N GLU A 57 19.06 0.48 -10.17
CA GLU A 57 19.11 -0.94 -10.52
C GLU A 57 20.29 -1.27 -11.44
N GLU A 58 20.63 -0.39 -12.37
CA GLU A 58 21.80 -0.55 -13.25
C GLU A 58 23.10 -0.45 -12.47
N GLU A 59 23.22 0.48 -11.53
CA GLU A 59 24.40 0.61 -10.67
C GLU A 59 24.57 -0.63 -9.76
N ILE A 60 23.50 -1.10 -9.14
CA ILE A 60 23.53 -2.35 -8.35
C ILE A 60 23.88 -3.55 -9.23
N ARG A 61 23.36 -3.63 -10.44
CA ARG A 61 23.69 -4.70 -11.40
C ARG A 61 25.15 -4.67 -11.87
N ASN A 62 25.75 -3.49 -11.87
CA ASN A 62 27.14 -3.28 -12.30
C ASN A 62 28.13 -3.22 -11.11
N ILE A 63 27.79 -3.81 -9.94
CA ILE A 63 28.67 -3.92 -8.76
C ILE A 63 30.07 -4.43 -9.14
N GLU A 64 30.15 -5.34 -10.11
CA GLU A 64 31.39 -5.88 -10.63
C GLU A 64 32.41 -4.82 -11.07
N ARG A 65 31.96 -3.72 -11.64
CA ARG A 65 32.84 -2.58 -12.04
C ARG A 65 33.52 -1.93 -10.85
N TYR A 66 32.83 -1.82 -9.74
CA TYR A 66 33.35 -1.21 -8.51
C TYR A 66 34.27 -2.20 -7.79
N ALA A 67 33.89 -3.48 -7.77
CA ALA A 67 34.71 -4.55 -7.20
C ALA A 67 36.04 -4.71 -7.92
N THR A 68 36.08 -4.59 -9.25
CA THR A 68 37.32 -4.67 -10.04
C THR A 68 38.28 -3.52 -9.71
N LYS A 69 37.75 -2.32 -9.43
CA LYS A 69 38.56 -1.16 -9.00
C LYS A 69 38.97 -1.21 -7.53
N GLY A 70 38.34 -2.06 -6.73
CA GLY A 70 38.61 -2.23 -5.29
C GLY A 70 38.06 -1.12 -4.40
N ASP A 71 37.23 -0.24 -4.94
CA ASP A 71 36.62 0.88 -4.23
C ASP A 71 35.11 0.90 -4.44
N ILE A 72 34.34 0.70 -3.35
CA ILE A 72 32.87 0.71 -3.32
C ILE A 72 32.32 2.08 -2.93
N THR A 73 33.16 2.97 -2.42
CA THR A 73 32.75 4.28 -1.91
C THR A 73 31.92 5.09 -2.93
N PRO A 74 32.26 5.10 -4.23
CA PRO A 74 31.44 5.81 -5.21
C PRO A 74 30.03 5.24 -5.34
N LEU A 75 29.86 3.91 -5.28
CA LEU A 75 28.56 3.26 -5.34
C LEU A 75 27.74 3.58 -4.08
N GLN A 76 28.35 3.49 -2.89
CA GLN A 76 27.67 3.83 -1.63
C GLN A 76 27.13 5.27 -1.67
N ARG A 77 27.93 6.23 -2.14
CA ARG A 77 27.48 7.63 -2.25
C ARG A 77 26.29 7.80 -3.20
N VAL A 78 26.29 7.16 -4.36
CA VAL A 78 25.17 7.22 -5.31
C VAL A 78 23.90 6.62 -4.70
N LEU A 79 24.01 5.54 -3.95
CA LEU A 79 22.89 4.92 -3.28
C LEU A 79 22.36 5.77 -2.10
N GLU A 80 23.25 6.40 -1.32
CA GLU A 80 22.89 7.28 -0.21
C GLU A 80 22.15 8.55 -0.69
N GLU A 81 22.54 9.10 -1.83
CA GLU A 81 21.91 10.30 -2.40
C GLU A 81 20.51 10.04 -2.96
N ASP A 82 20.22 8.85 -3.47
CA ASP A 82 18.93 8.55 -4.11
C ASP A 82 17.83 8.23 -3.09
N GLY A 83 18.14 7.50 -2.02
CA GLY A 83 17.21 7.15 -0.95
C GLY A 83 16.01 6.29 -1.34
N SER A 84 15.93 5.79 -2.60
CA SER A 84 14.89 4.87 -3.05
C SER A 84 14.95 3.52 -2.32
N VAL A 85 13.88 2.71 -2.43
CA VAL A 85 13.87 1.35 -1.85
C VAL A 85 15.00 0.50 -2.41
N ALA A 86 15.25 0.57 -3.72
CA ALA A 86 16.35 -0.14 -4.35
C ALA A 86 17.71 0.32 -3.79
N ALA A 87 17.89 1.62 -3.57
CA ALA A 87 19.12 2.18 -3.00
C ALA A 87 19.33 1.73 -1.54
N GLN A 88 18.29 1.78 -0.70
CA GLN A 88 18.35 1.31 0.69
C GLN A 88 18.76 -0.17 0.77
N LEU A 89 18.14 -1.02 -0.05
CA LEU A 89 18.49 -2.44 -0.13
C LEU A 89 19.92 -2.65 -0.63
N GLY A 90 20.34 -1.88 -1.64
CA GLY A 90 21.71 -1.90 -2.16
C GLY A 90 22.74 -1.57 -1.08
N ILE A 91 22.52 -0.50 -0.30
CA ILE A 91 23.41 -0.09 0.80
C ILE A 91 23.59 -1.23 1.82
N ILE A 92 22.49 -1.86 2.24
CA ILE A 92 22.56 -2.95 3.22
C ILE A 92 23.33 -4.13 2.65
N ALA A 93 23.05 -4.52 1.40
CA ALA A 93 23.71 -5.63 0.74
C ALA A 93 25.22 -5.47 0.59
N ILE A 94 25.70 -4.19 0.41
CA ILE A 94 27.11 -3.89 0.18
C ILE A 94 27.82 -3.29 1.42
N SER A 95 27.14 -3.16 2.55
CA SER A 95 27.69 -2.45 3.74
C SER A 95 28.96 -3.06 4.31
N GLY A 96 29.24 -4.33 3.97
CA GLY A 96 30.43 -5.05 4.46
C GLY A 96 30.51 -5.21 5.98
N LYS A 97 29.42 -4.90 6.72
CA LYS A 97 29.33 -5.00 8.17
C LYS A 97 29.21 -6.43 8.67
N HIS A 98 28.81 -7.33 7.76
CA HIS A 98 28.58 -8.74 8.09
C HIS A 98 29.74 -9.59 7.61
N GLU A 99 30.30 -10.38 8.52
CA GLU A 99 31.49 -11.21 8.24
C GLU A 99 31.17 -12.38 7.34
N THR A 100 29.93 -12.89 7.44
CA THR A 100 29.48 -14.05 6.68
C THR A 100 28.38 -13.68 5.70
N ARG A 101 28.28 -14.47 4.62
CA ARG A 101 27.21 -14.34 3.63
C ARG A 101 25.83 -14.56 4.25
N ASP A 102 25.72 -15.47 5.21
CA ASP A 102 24.46 -15.82 5.86
C ASP A 102 23.97 -14.67 6.75
N GLU A 103 24.85 -14.03 7.52
CA GLU A 103 24.53 -12.82 8.30
C GLU A 103 24.06 -11.66 7.41
N ASN A 104 24.73 -11.47 6.27
CA ASN A 104 24.32 -10.43 5.32
C ASN A 104 22.95 -10.74 4.69
N ASN A 105 22.67 -11.99 4.38
CA ASN A 105 21.35 -12.42 3.90
C ASN A 105 20.26 -12.12 4.95
N GLU A 106 20.49 -12.49 6.22
CA GLU A 106 19.54 -12.28 7.31
C GLU A 106 19.26 -10.78 7.54
N ALA A 107 20.31 -9.95 7.53
CA ALA A 107 20.19 -8.51 7.66
C ALA A 107 19.40 -7.89 6.49
N CYS A 108 19.66 -8.33 5.27
CA CYS A 108 18.94 -7.90 4.07
C CYS A 108 17.47 -8.34 4.08
N GLU A 109 17.18 -9.57 4.50
CA GLU A 109 15.81 -10.04 4.63
C GLU A 109 15.04 -9.26 5.69
N THR A 110 15.67 -8.97 6.82
CA THR A 110 15.05 -8.18 7.90
C THR A 110 14.72 -6.78 7.42
N ALA A 111 15.66 -6.12 6.75
CA ALA A 111 15.43 -4.78 6.18
C ALA A 111 14.35 -4.79 5.08
N ALA A 112 14.33 -5.82 4.22
CA ALA A 112 13.29 -5.97 3.21
C ALA A 112 11.89 -6.12 3.82
N ARG A 113 11.76 -6.91 4.90
CA ARG A 113 10.51 -7.06 5.64
C ARG A 113 10.05 -5.74 6.26
N GLU A 114 10.97 -4.97 6.85
CA GLU A 114 10.65 -3.67 7.43
C GLU A 114 10.18 -2.66 6.37
N ILE A 115 10.86 -2.60 5.22
CA ILE A 115 10.45 -1.75 4.10
C ILE A 115 9.08 -2.18 3.59
N MET A 116 8.86 -3.50 3.44
CA MET A 116 7.59 -4.05 2.96
C MET A 116 6.44 -3.70 3.91
N HIS A 117 6.63 -3.86 5.21
CA HIS A 117 5.65 -3.49 6.22
C HIS A 117 5.26 -2.00 6.14
N ARG A 118 6.23 -1.11 5.91
CA ARG A 118 5.95 0.32 5.68
C ARG A 118 5.15 0.57 4.40
N LEU A 119 5.43 -0.16 3.33
CA LEU A 119 4.70 -0.05 2.07
C LEU A 119 3.27 -0.60 2.15
N GLU A 120 3.04 -1.62 2.96
CA GLU A 120 1.72 -2.22 3.18
C GLU A 120 0.81 -1.37 4.07
N THR A 121 1.36 -0.53 4.94
CA THR A 121 0.60 0.30 5.89
C THR A 121 -0.55 1.03 5.19
N GLY A 122 -1.77 0.85 5.69
CA GLY A 122 -3.00 1.45 5.15
C GLY A 122 -3.74 0.59 4.11
N VAL A 123 -3.10 -0.36 3.43
CA VAL A 123 -3.80 -1.28 2.50
C VAL A 123 -4.75 -2.22 3.26
N PRO A 124 -4.40 -2.78 4.44
CA PRO A 124 -5.33 -3.57 5.26
C PRO A 124 -6.58 -2.78 5.68
N LEU A 125 -6.47 -1.45 5.84
CA LEU A 125 -7.64 -0.63 6.18
C LEU A 125 -8.65 -0.56 5.01
N LEU A 126 -8.20 -0.63 3.76
CA LEU A 126 -9.11 -0.76 2.62
C LEU A 126 -9.92 -2.06 2.67
N GLU A 127 -9.30 -3.17 3.08
CA GLU A 127 -9.97 -4.47 3.25
C GLU A 127 -11.07 -4.38 4.32
N VAL A 128 -10.78 -3.72 5.44
CA VAL A 128 -11.77 -3.46 6.49
C VAL A 128 -12.93 -2.62 5.95
N ILE A 129 -12.66 -1.55 5.18
CA ILE A 129 -13.71 -0.70 4.60
C ILE A 129 -14.56 -1.48 3.60
N VAL A 130 -13.97 -2.33 2.76
CA VAL A 130 -14.70 -3.20 1.81
C VAL A 130 -15.74 -4.06 2.53
N THR A 131 -15.39 -4.57 3.71
CA THR A 131 -16.28 -5.43 4.51
C THR A 131 -17.32 -4.63 5.29
N ILE A 132 -16.90 -3.53 5.92
CA ILE A 132 -17.75 -2.77 6.85
C ILE A 132 -18.74 -1.86 6.10
N ALA A 133 -18.37 -1.25 4.98
CA ALA A 133 -19.25 -0.29 4.30
C ALA A 133 -20.60 -0.90 3.86
N PRO A 134 -20.67 -2.10 3.26
CA PRO A 134 -21.94 -2.75 2.96
C PRO A 134 -22.73 -3.16 4.22
N LEU A 135 -22.03 -3.56 5.31
CA LEU A 135 -22.69 -3.92 6.55
C LEU A 135 -23.32 -2.71 7.23
N ILE A 136 -22.66 -1.53 7.18
CA ILE A 136 -23.26 -0.28 7.65
C ILE A 136 -24.46 0.09 6.77
N GLY A 137 -24.39 -0.13 5.47
CA GLY A 137 -25.51 0.05 4.56
C GLY A 137 -26.71 -0.84 4.94
N LEU A 138 -26.48 -2.12 5.20
CA LEU A 138 -27.50 -3.06 5.66
C LEU A 138 -28.08 -2.65 7.02
N LEU A 139 -27.24 -2.23 7.97
CA LEU A 139 -27.68 -1.71 9.26
C LEU A 139 -28.61 -0.51 9.06
N GLY A 140 -28.30 0.38 8.12
CA GLY A 140 -29.14 1.53 7.79
C GLY A 140 -30.54 1.11 7.29
N THR A 141 -30.64 0.03 6.47
CA THR A 141 -31.96 -0.48 6.05
C THR A 141 -32.74 -1.06 7.22
N ILE A 142 -32.10 -1.82 8.09
CA ILE A 142 -32.76 -2.39 9.26
C ILE A 142 -33.29 -1.27 10.17
N MET A 143 -32.47 -0.26 10.47
CA MET A 143 -32.90 0.90 11.29
C MET A 143 -34.04 1.67 10.64
N GLY A 144 -33.99 1.89 9.33
CA GLY A 144 -35.06 2.57 8.59
C GLY A 144 -36.39 1.79 8.63
N LEU A 145 -36.33 0.47 8.42
CA LEU A 145 -37.53 -0.39 8.52
C LEU A 145 -38.11 -0.43 9.94
N VAL A 146 -37.26 -0.56 10.96
CA VAL A 146 -37.71 -0.51 12.37
C VAL A 146 -38.43 0.82 12.66
N HIS A 147 -37.89 1.95 12.17
CA HIS A 147 -38.53 3.24 12.33
C HIS A 147 -39.91 3.31 11.65
N VAL A 148 -40.03 2.79 10.43
CA VAL A 148 -41.31 2.70 9.70
C VAL A 148 -42.30 1.87 10.48
N PHE A 149 -41.92 0.65 10.94
CA PHE A 149 -42.82 -0.26 11.64
C PHE A 149 -43.20 0.25 13.03
N SER A 150 -42.32 0.97 13.74
CA SER A 150 -42.65 1.57 15.04
C SER A 150 -43.75 2.66 14.92
N GLY A 151 -43.82 3.32 13.77
CA GLY A 151 -44.87 4.31 13.49
C GLY A 151 -46.24 3.70 13.15
N LEU A 152 -46.29 2.43 12.76
CA LEU A 152 -47.56 1.76 12.33
C LEU A 152 -48.50 1.42 13.52
N GLY A 153 -48.02 1.42 14.75
CA GLY A 153 -48.83 1.08 15.94
C GLY A 153 -49.84 2.17 16.38
N ALA A 154 -49.85 3.35 15.75
CA ALA A 154 -50.55 4.53 16.28
C ALA A 154 -51.84 4.94 15.53
N GLY A 155 -52.30 4.18 14.49
CA GLY A 155 -53.52 4.54 13.74
C GLY A 155 -53.46 4.17 12.25
N GLU A 156 -54.27 4.85 11.42
CA GLU A 156 -54.34 4.61 9.95
C GLU A 156 -52.95 4.78 9.33
N VAL A 157 -52.56 3.73 8.59
CA VAL A 157 -51.25 3.66 7.91
C VAL A 157 -51.35 4.32 6.55
N ASP A 158 -50.69 5.42 6.33
CA ASP A 158 -50.53 6.00 4.99
C ASP A 158 -49.46 5.19 4.21
N PRO A 159 -49.86 4.45 3.14
CA PRO A 159 -48.94 3.69 2.32
C PRO A 159 -47.81 4.50 1.74
N ASN A 160 -47.98 5.81 1.53
CA ASN A 160 -46.97 6.70 0.98
C ASN A 160 -45.85 6.94 2.00
N VAL A 161 -46.16 7.06 3.28
CA VAL A 161 -45.17 7.23 4.36
C VAL A 161 -44.32 5.98 4.48
N VAL A 162 -44.96 4.79 4.42
CA VAL A 162 -44.23 3.50 4.45
C VAL A 162 -43.31 3.36 3.23
N ALA A 163 -43.81 3.63 2.05
CA ALA A 163 -43.03 3.55 0.81
C ALA A 163 -41.84 4.50 0.82
N LYS A 164 -42.00 5.73 1.34
CA LYS A 164 -40.90 6.70 1.49
C LYS A 164 -39.87 6.21 2.49
N GLY A 165 -40.26 5.69 3.63
CA GLY A 165 -39.35 5.16 4.65
C GLY A 165 -38.52 3.98 4.14
N ILE A 166 -39.14 3.06 3.38
CA ILE A 166 -38.43 1.96 2.71
C ILE A 166 -37.43 2.47 1.69
N ALA A 167 -37.83 3.45 0.85
CA ALA A 167 -36.93 4.04 -0.13
C ALA A 167 -35.69 4.69 0.50
N LEU A 168 -35.87 5.42 1.61
CA LEU A 168 -34.78 6.03 2.36
C LEU A 168 -33.83 4.95 2.95
N ALA A 169 -34.38 3.88 3.50
CA ALA A 169 -33.60 2.76 4.00
C ALA A 169 -32.72 2.14 2.89
N LEU A 170 -33.29 1.87 1.72
CA LEU A 170 -32.55 1.31 0.57
C LEU A 170 -31.43 2.24 0.07
N ASN A 171 -31.61 3.55 0.15
CA ASN A 171 -30.60 4.51 -0.25
C ASN A 171 -29.30 4.38 0.56
N VAL A 172 -29.39 4.05 1.84
CA VAL A 172 -28.20 3.84 2.68
C VAL A 172 -27.40 2.62 2.24
N THR A 173 -28.08 1.54 1.86
CA THR A 173 -27.41 0.34 1.30
C THR A 173 -26.74 0.64 -0.04
N ILE A 174 -27.38 1.40 -0.90
CA ILE A 174 -26.78 1.85 -2.17
C ILE A 174 -25.51 2.66 -1.87
N GLY A 175 -25.54 3.57 -0.89
CA GLY A 175 -24.37 4.34 -0.45
C GLY A 175 -23.22 3.43 0.01
N GLY A 176 -23.50 2.42 0.83
CA GLY A 176 -22.49 1.45 1.29
C GLY A 176 -21.84 0.68 0.14
N LEU A 177 -22.63 0.23 -0.83
CA LEU A 177 -22.13 -0.48 -2.01
C LEU A 177 -21.32 0.42 -2.95
N LEU A 178 -21.74 1.69 -3.12
CA LEU A 178 -20.99 2.67 -3.92
C LEU A 178 -19.59 2.94 -3.36
N VAL A 179 -19.39 2.84 -2.07
CA VAL A 179 -18.07 2.93 -1.44
C VAL A 179 -17.30 1.62 -1.54
N ALA A 180 -17.96 0.49 -1.29
CA ALA A 180 -17.31 -0.81 -1.26
C ALA A 180 -16.75 -1.25 -2.63
N ILE A 181 -17.51 -1.05 -3.71
CA ILE A 181 -17.13 -1.52 -5.06
C ILE A 181 -15.79 -0.91 -5.53
N PRO A 182 -15.61 0.41 -5.57
CA PRO A 182 -14.31 0.98 -5.97
C PRO A 182 -13.19 0.64 -4.97
N THR A 183 -13.52 0.51 -3.68
CA THR A 183 -12.54 0.18 -2.65
C THR A 183 -12.00 -1.23 -2.81
N VAL A 184 -12.83 -2.24 -3.14
CA VAL A 184 -12.36 -3.62 -3.37
C VAL A 184 -11.47 -3.70 -4.61
N ILE A 185 -11.79 -2.94 -5.66
CA ILE A 185 -10.96 -2.88 -6.88
C ILE A 185 -9.59 -2.28 -6.54
N ALA A 186 -9.58 -1.18 -5.79
CA ALA A 186 -8.35 -0.52 -5.36
C ALA A 186 -7.52 -1.43 -4.45
N HIS A 187 -8.13 -2.08 -3.45
CA HIS A 187 -7.48 -3.04 -2.56
C HIS A 187 -6.81 -4.17 -3.36
N GLY A 188 -7.54 -4.82 -4.27
CA GLY A 188 -7.00 -5.89 -5.10
C GLY A 188 -5.85 -5.43 -6.02
N TYR A 189 -5.91 -4.19 -6.53
CA TYR A 189 -4.82 -3.60 -7.30
C TYR A 189 -3.56 -3.39 -6.44
N PHE A 190 -3.70 -2.78 -5.26
CA PHE A 190 -2.55 -2.50 -4.39
C PHE A 190 -1.94 -3.77 -3.81
N SER A 191 -2.74 -4.77 -3.43
CA SER A 191 -2.24 -6.07 -2.95
C SER A 191 -1.34 -6.73 -4.00
N ARG A 192 -1.82 -6.86 -5.24
CA ARG A 192 -1.00 -7.41 -6.34
C ARG A 192 0.25 -6.59 -6.62
N ARG A 193 0.15 -5.27 -6.43
CA ARG A 193 1.27 -4.37 -6.62
C ARG A 193 2.34 -4.57 -5.57
N LEU A 194 1.95 -4.75 -4.31
CA LEU A 194 2.85 -5.06 -3.20
C LEU A 194 3.53 -6.41 -3.38
N ASP A 195 2.80 -7.44 -3.81
CA ASP A 195 3.37 -8.75 -4.13
C ASP A 195 4.45 -8.63 -5.21
N ALA A 196 4.19 -7.89 -6.28
CA ALA A 196 5.17 -7.67 -7.35
C ALA A 196 6.42 -6.90 -6.86
N ILE A 197 6.25 -5.95 -5.94
CA ILE A 197 7.34 -5.20 -5.30
C ILE A 197 8.17 -6.15 -4.43
N SER A 198 7.54 -7.00 -3.62
CA SER A 198 8.21 -7.99 -2.76
C SER A 198 9.11 -8.92 -3.57
N VAL A 199 8.59 -9.51 -4.64
CA VAL A 199 9.36 -10.37 -5.55
C VAL A 199 10.55 -9.62 -6.18
N ARG A 200 10.33 -8.36 -6.60
CA ARG A 200 11.40 -7.54 -7.19
C ARG A 200 12.49 -7.21 -6.19
N MET A 201 12.13 -6.89 -4.95
CA MET A 201 13.08 -6.66 -3.85
C MET A 201 13.95 -7.89 -3.61
N GLU A 202 13.34 -9.08 -3.55
CA GLU A 202 14.06 -10.34 -3.36
C GLU A 202 15.07 -10.59 -4.49
N ILE A 203 14.68 -10.37 -5.75
CA ILE A 203 15.57 -10.55 -6.91
C ILE A 203 16.77 -9.60 -6.84
N ILE A 204 16.53 -8.33 -6.52
CA ILE A 204 17.60 -7.32 -6.40
C ILE A 204 18.56 -7.70 -5.27
N LEU A 205 18.04 -8.07 -4.10
CA LEU A 205 18.84 -8.46 -2.95
C LEU A 205 19.69 -9.69 -3.21
N ARG A 206 19.09 -10.78 -3.67
CA ARG A 206 19.82 -12.03 -3.98
C ARG A 206 20.97 -11.78 -4.94
N ARG A 207 20.73 -10.94 -5.96
CA ARG A 207 21.76 -10.60 -6.94
C ARG A 207 22.85 -9.73 -6.32
N ALA A 208 22.48 -8.67 -5.61
CA ALA A 208 23.44 -7.75 -4.98
C ALA A 208 24.37 -8.50 -4.00
N ILE A 209 23.81 -9.38 -3.16
CA ILE A 209 24.56 -10.17 -2.19
C ILE A 209 25.48 -11.18 -2.90
N HIS A 210 24.96 -11.89 -3.90
CA HIS A 210 25.75 -12.86 -4.66
C HIS A 210 26.94 -12.20 -5.35
N ASP A 211 26.72 -11.09 -6.04
CA ASP A 211 27.76 -10.39 -6.81
C ASP A 211 28.78 -9.73 -5.86
N PHE A 212 28.33 -9.21 -4.72
CA PHE A 212 29.20 -8.63 -3.70
C PHE A 212 30.14 -9.69 -3.10
N HIS A 213 29.62 -10.80 -2.58
CA HIS A 213 30.45 -11.84 -1.94
C HIS A 213 31.39 -12.51 -2.95
N ARG A 214 30.93 -12.79 -4.16
CA ARG A 214 31.78 -13.40 -5.21
C ARG A 214 33.04 -12.59 -5.50
N HIS A 215 32.96 -11.26 -5.47
CA HIS A 215 34.09 -10.41 -5.89
C HIS A 215 34.93 -9.92 -4.72
N PHE A 216 34.41 -9.92 -3.49
CA PHE A 216 35.13 -9.44 -2.30
C PHE A 216 35.69 -10.56 -1.43
N GLU A 217 35.09 -11.73 -1.34
CA GLU A 217 35.67 -12.89 -0.63
C GLU A 217 36.89 -13.47 -1.34
N VAL A 218 36.89 -13.50 -2.68
CA VAL A 218 38.04 -13.95 -3.48
C VAL A 218 39.31 -13.13 -3.20
N ARG A 219 39.19 -11.89 -2.72
CA ARG A 219 40.34 -11.05 -2.36
C ARG A 219 40.87 -11.25 -0.93
N ARG A 220 40.07 -11.76 0.00
CA ARG A 220 40.52 -12.05 1.39
C ARG A 220 41.33 -13.35 1.48
N SER A 221 41.08 -14.34 0.65
CA SER A 221 41.74 -15.64 0.71
C SER A 221 43.23 -15.66 0.32
N PRO A 222 43.83 -14.73 -0.45
CA PRO A 222 45.26 -14.78 -0.77
C PRO A 222 46.19 -14.33 0.36
N MET A 223 45.70 -13.61 1.38
CA MET A 223 46.60 -13.06 2.43
C MET A 223 46.86 -14.03 3.59
N GLU A 224 45.98 -14.99 3.84
CA GLU A 224 46.17 -15.97 4.94
C GLU A 224 47.05 -17.13 4.57
N SER A 225 47.14 -17.52 3.30
CA SER A 225 47.99 -18.65 2.87
C SER A 225 49.49 -18.30 2.83
N GLY A 226 49.83 -17.02 2.83
CA GLY A 226 51.22 -16.54 2.77
C GLY A 226 51.95 -16.47 4.12
N SER A 227 51.21 -16.47 5.23
CA SER A 227 51.82 -16.32 6.59
C SER A 227 52.24 -17.65 7.23
N LEU A 228 51.64 -18.75 6.82
CA LEU A 228 51.95 -20.08 7.38
C LEU A 228 53.15 -20.78 6.72
N SER A 229 53.61 -20.32 5.56
CA SER A 229 54.78 -20.89 4.88
C SER A 229 56.12 -20.33 5.33
N ARG A 230 56.17 -19.34 6.25
CA ARG A 230 57.41 -18.72 6.77
C ARG A 230 57.82 -19.22 8.16
N LEU A 231 57.11 -20.19 8.72
CA LEU A 231 57.41 -20.76 10.04
C LEU A 231 57.76 -22.25 9.98
N ARG A 232 58.33 -22.71 8.87
CA ARG A 232 59.00 -24.01 8.77
C ARG A 232 60.44 -23.86 8.35
#